data_25924a5795dca6f1932a113776fff243
#
_entry.id   25924a5795dca6f1932a113776fff243
#
_cell.length_a   1.000
_cell.length_b   1.000
_cell.length_c   1.000
_cell.angle_alpha   90.00
_cell.angle_beta   90.00
_cell.angle_gamma   90.00
#
_symmetry.space_group_name_H-M   'P 1'
#
loop_
_entity.id
_entity.type
_entity.pdbx_description
1 polymer ?
#
loop_
_entity_poly.entity_id
_entity_poly.type
_entity_poly.pdbx_seq_one_letter_code
_entity_poly.pdbx_strand_id
1 'polypeptide(L)'
;MQTNQEIRKKIADLRCCIIIPTYNNEKTLEGVIRETLSLTGNIIVVNDGSADCTAEILARIPEVETVTSHVNRGKGRALQLGFALAIEKGYRYAITIDSDGQHKPGDIPKFVELISKEPDSLIVGARNMDDPAVPGSSRFGHRFSIFWFRLETGLKIADVQTGFRLYPLEKISETGKFFTGKYEFEVEVLVRLAWRGVKILSVPIEVYYAPKDIQVTHFRKGPDFTRTSILNAILVFMALLWVRPFMFAKGLNKKSVKGFIKEYVADSSDSNSKVTFSVMLGLFIGVLPVWGWQMM
;
A
#
# COMPACT_ATOMS: atom_id res chain seq x y z
N MET A 1 22.23 5.07 17.98
CA MET A 1 21.88 4.16 16.86
C MET A 1 21.69 2.76 17.44
N GLN A 2 20.57 2.09 17.12
CA GLN A 2 20.40 0.68 17.51
C GLN A 2 21.34 -0.19 16.68
N THR A 3 21.91 -1.23 17.29
CA THR A 3 22.75 -2.18 16.56
C THR A 3 21.89 -3.10 15.70
N ASN A 4 22.45 -3.62 14.59
CA ASN A 4 21.73 -4.59 13.74
C ASN A 4 21.27 -5.82 14.57
N GLN A 5 21.98 -6.18 15.62
CA GLN A 5 21.63 -7.29 16.49
C GLN A 5 20.39 -6.99 17.33
N GLU A 6 20.23 -5.76 17.84
CA GLU A 6 19.03 -5.33 18.56
C GLU A 6 17.81 -5.28 17.64
N ILE A 7 17.98 -4.80 16.40
CA ILE A 7 16.90 -4.77 15.39
C ILE A 7 16.48 -6.19 15.04
N ARG A 8 17.44 -7.09 14.79
CA ARG A 8 17.19 -8.51 14.49
C ARG A 8 16.38 -9.18 15.60
N LYS A 9 16.75 -8.93 16.85
CA LYS A 9 16.02 -9.44 18.01
C LYS A 9 14.59 -8.89 18.05
N LYS A 10 14.38 -7.59 17.89
CA LYS A 10 13.04 -6.98 17.85
C LYS A 10 12.15 -7.55 16.75
N ILE A 11 12.70 -7.73 15.53
CA ILE A 11 11.97 -8.34 14.41
C ILE A 11 11.52 -9.76 14.76
N ALA A 12 12.38 -10.55 15.40
CA ALA A 12 12.07 -11.90 15.84
C ALA A 12 11.01 -11.91 16.95
N ASP A 13 11.18 -11.07 17.98
CA ASP A 13 10.23 -10.97 19.13
C ASP A 13 8.83 -10.55 18.67
N LEU A 14 8.75 -9.66 17.66
CA LEU A 14 7.50 -9.24 17.03
C LEU A 14 6.91 -10.30 16.09
N ARG A 15 7.61 -11.39 15.81
CA ARG A 15 7.25 -12.36 14.75
C ARG A 15 6.96 -11.64 13.43
N CYS A 16 7.89 -10.79 13.01
CA CYS A 16 7.79 -10.02 11.79
C CYS A 16 8.66 -10.65 10.68
N CYS A 17 8.14 -10.69 9.46
CA CYS A 17 8.90 -11.08 8.28
C CYS A 17 8.95 -9.93 7.27
N ILE A 18 9.88 -10.04 6.31
CA ILE A 18 9.98 -9.14 5.17
C ILE A 18 9.50 -9.89 3.94
N ILE A 19 8.59 -9.31 3.17
CA ILE A 19 8.09 -9.87 1.91
C ILE A 19 8.63 -9.03 0.76
N ILE A 20 9.33 -9.67 -0.18
CA ILE A 20 9.92 -9.04 -1.35
C ILE A 20 9.26 -9.64 -2.59
N PRO A 21 8.21 -8.99 -3.17
CA PRO A 21 7.69 -9.40 -4.46
C PRO A 21 8.68 -9.02 -5.56
N THR A 22 8.94 -9.95 -6.49
CA THR A 22 9.87 -9.71 -7.60
C THR A 22 9.33 -10.24 -8.91
N TYR A 23 9.60 -9.50 -9.99
CA TYR A 23 9.34 -9.89 -11.36
C TYR A 23 10.34 -9.21 -12.28
N ASN A 24 11.21 -9.99 -12.95
CA ASN A 24 12.23 -9.49 -13.87
C ASN A 24 13.08 -8.33 -13.28
N ASN A 25 13.64 -8.55 -12.10
CA ASN A 25 14.47 -7.56 -11.38
C ASN A 25 15.87 -8.10 -11.06
N GLU A 26 16.48 -8.84 -11.99
CA GLU A 26 17.82 -9.46 -11.83
C GLU A 26 18.91 -8.48 -11.37
N LYS A 27 18.81 -7.21 -11.78
CA LYS A 27 19.84 -6.19 -11.51
C LYS A 27 19.87 -5.70 -10.07
N THR A 28 18.73 -5.70 -9.37
CA THR A 28 18.57 -5.03 -8.07
C THR A 28 18.22 -5.98 -6.95
N LEU A 29 17.57 -7.10 -7.27
CA LEU A 29 17.04 -8.06 -6.30
C LEU A 29 18.09 -8.54 -5.30
N GLU A 30 19.27 -8.97 -5.77
CA GLU A 30 20.32 -9.51 -4.90
C GLU A 30 20.77 -8.46 -3.86
N GLY A 31 20.95 -7.20 -4.28
CA GLY A 31 21.31 -6.11 -3.40
C GLY A 31 20.27 -5.87 -2.30
N VAL A 32 18.97 -5.82 -2.68
CA VAL A 32 17.88 -5.66 -1.72
C VAL A 32 17.82 -6.81 -0.72
N ILE A 33 17.97 -8.07 -1.20
CA ILE A 33 17.98 -9.24 -0.31
C ILE A 33 19.15 -9.19 0.66
N ARG A 34 20.39 -8.96 0.18
CA ARG A 34 21.59 -8.95 1.03
C ARG A 34 21.56 -7.84 2.07
N GLU A 35 21.10 -6.65 1.70
CA GLU A 35 20.90 -5.56 2.65
C GLU A 35 19.84 -5.93 3.69
N THR A 36 18.73 -6.54 3.30
CA THR A 36 17.69 -7.01 4.21
C THR A 36 18.20 -8.11 5.15
N LEU A 37 19.01 -9.06 4.64
CA LEU A 37 19.66 -10.12 5.43
C LEU A 37 20.56 -9.58 6.53
N SER A 38 21.14 -8.38 6.36
CA SER A 38 21.92 -7.74 7.43
C SER A 38 21.05 -7.41 8.65
N LEU A 39 19.75 -7.23 8.47
CA LEU A 39 18.78 -6.87 9.51
C LEU A 39 17.99 -8.06 10.04
N THR A 40 17.65 -9.04 9.18
CA THR A 40 16.87 -10.22 9.58
C THR A 40 17.02 -11.36 8.59
N GLY A 41 16.89 -12.61 9.07
CA GLY A 41 16.73 -13.79 8.21
C GLY A 41 15.28 -14.17 7.90
N ASN A 42 14.30 -13.46 8.46
CA ASN A 42 12.87 -13.72 8.23
C ASN A 42 12.43 -13.09 6.91
N ILE A 43 12.88 -13.61 5.78
CA ILE A 43 12.63 -13.04 4.45
C ILE A 43 11.88 -14.06 3.60
N ILE A 44 10.80 -13.60 2.98
CA ILE A 44 10.01 -14.33 1.99
C ILE A 44 10.11 -13.58 0.66
N VAL A 45 10.72 -14.20 -0.33
CA VAL A 45 10.78 -13.66 -1.69
C VAL A 45 9.72 -14.34 -2.55
N VAL A 46 8.87 -13.55 -3.19
CA VAL A 46 7.82 -14.07 -4.08
C VAL A 46 8.18 -13.73 -5.52
N ASN A 47 8.67 -14.72 -6.25
CA ASN A 47 8.98 -14.62 -7.68
C ASN A 47 7.70 -14.84 -8.50
N ASP A 48 7.17 -13.77 -9.08
CA ASP A 48 5.93 -13.78 -9.87
C ASP A 48 6.16 -14.14 -11.34
N GLY A 49 6.82 -15.27 -11.58
CA GLY A 49 7.04 -15.83 -12.93
C GLY A 49 8.05 -15.03 -13.73
N SER A 50 9.18 -14.65 -13.14
CA SER A 50 10.29 -13.99 -13.85
C SER A 50 10.86 -14.87 -14.94
N ALA A 51 11.24 -14.25 -16.06
CA ALA A 51 11.85 -14.89 -17.23
C ALA A 51 13.33 -14.51 -17.42
N ASP A 52 13.87 -13.66 -16.54
CA ASP A 52 15.28 -13.25 -16.48
C ASP A 52 16.07 -14.15 -15.50
N CYS A 53 17.29 -13.77 -15.13
CA CYS A 53 18.13 -14.51 -14.19
C CYS A 53 17.68 -14.43 -12.71
N THR A 54 16.44 -13.98 -12.43
CA THR A 54 15.91 -13.90 -11.06
C THR A 54 15.93 -15.24 -10.34
N ALA A 55 15.56 -16.33 -11.03
CA ALA A 55 15.52 -17.67 -10.44
C ALA A 55 16.92 -18.18 -10.04
N GLU A 56 17.92 -17.94 -10.89
CA GLU A 56 19.32 -18.29 -10.63
C GLU A 56 19.90 -17.49 -9.48
N ILE A 57 19.53 -16.21 -9.36
CA ILE A 57 19.93 -15.36 -8.21
C ILE A 57 19.37 -15.95 -6.93
N LEU A 58 18.08 -16.28 -6.90
CA LEU A 58 17.43 -16.84 -5.72
C LEU A 58 18.01 -18.20 -5.32
N ALA A 59 18.35 -19.05 -6.28
CA ALA A 59 19.00 -20.33 -6.01
C ALA A 59 20.38 -20.21 -5.32
N ARG A 60 21.05 -19.05 -5.47
CA ARG A 60 22.33 -18.76 -4.82
C ARG A 60 22.20 -18.14 -3.42
N ILE A 61 20.96 -17.86 -2.97
CA ILE A 61 20.70 -17.24 -1.66
C ILE A 61 19.74 -18.16 -0.87
N PRO A 62 20.21 -19.32 -0.38
CA PRO A 62 19.37 -20.30 0.32
C PRO A 62 18.89 -19.80 1.69
N GLU A 63 19.38 -18.66 2.17
CA GLU A 63 19.00 -18.04 3.45
C GLU A 63 17.61 -17.43 3.43
N VAL A 64 17.00 -17.26 2.25
CA VAL A 64 15.67 -16.71 2.11
C VAL A 64 14.65 -17.76 1.72
N GLU A 65 13.45 -17.64 2.23
CA GLU A 65 12.31 -18.46 1.77
C GLU A 65 11.85 -17.95 0.40
N THR A 66 11.79 -18.82 -0.59
CA THR A 66 11.39 -18.45 -1.96
C THR A 66 10.11 -19.17 -2.37
N VAL A 67 9.16 -18.41 -2.89
CA VAL A 67 7.96 -18.94 -3.56
C VAL A 67 7.94 -18.47 -5.01
N THR A 68 7.82 -19.40 -5.94
CA THR A 68 7.83 -19.09 -7.38
C THR A 68 6.48 -19.44 -8.01
N SER A 69 5.89 -18.47 -8.69
CA SER A 69 4.74 -18.67 -9.58
C SER A 69 5.24 -19.04 -10.98
N HIS A 70 4.53 -19.94 -11.68
CA HIS A 70 4.90 -20.32 -13.06
C HIS A 70 4.61 -19.21 -14.08
N VAL A 71 3.69 -18.30 -13.77
CA VAL A 71 3.28 -17.20 -14.64
C VAL A 71 3.13 -15.92 -13.84
N ASN A 72 3.37 -14.78 -14.48
CA ASN A 72 3.12 -13.48 -13.88
C ASN A 72 1.62 -13.24 -13.65
N ARG A 73 1.24 -13.13 -12.39
CA ARG A 73 -0.14 -12.85 -11.95
C ARG A 73 -0.32 -11.42 -11.45
N GLY A 74 0.77 -10.68 -11.31
CA GLY A 74 0.83 -9.29 -10.87
C GLY A 74 1.18 -9.12 -9.40
N LYS A 75 1.76 -7.95 -9.08
CA LYS A 75 2.30 -7.62 -7.76
C LYS A 75 1.33 -7.92 -6.61
N GLY A 76 0.05 -7.57 -6.77
CA GLY A 76 -0.96 -7.84 -5.74
C GLY A 76 -1.16 -9.33 -5.46
N ARG A 77 -1.10 -10.20 -6.48
CA ARG A 77 -1.16 -11.65 -6.27
C ARG A 77 0.09 -12.18 -5.61
N ALA A 78 1.26 -11.66 -5.98
CA ALA A 78 2.52 -11.99 -5.31
C ALA A 78 2.47 -11.61 -3.82
N LEU A 79 1.97 -10.42 -3.49
CA LEU A 79 1.80 -10.01 -2.11
C LEU A 79 0.80 -10.89 -1.34
N GLN A 80 -0.35 -11.24 -1.94
CA GLN A 80 -1.33 -12.15 -1.33
C GLN A 80 -0.70 -13.53 -1.03
N LEU A 81 0.10 -14.05 -1.95
CA LEU A 81 0.82 -15.31 -1.74
C LEU A 81 1.84 -15.21 -0.61
N GLY A 82 2.61 -14.12 -0.57
CA GLY A 82 3.56 -13.85 0.50
C GLY A 82 2.87 -13.70 1.86
N PHE A 83 1.72 -13.01 1.94
CA PHE A 83 0.94 -12.91 3.17
C PHE A 83 0.39 -14.27 3.63
N ALA A 84 -0.12 -15.10 2.70
CA ALA A 84 -0.61 -16.42 3.03
C ALA A 84 0.47 -17.31 3.65
N LEU A 85 1.66 -17.34 3.04
CA LEU A 85 2.80 -18.09 3.57
C LEU A 85 3.29 -17.52 4.90
N ALA A 86 3.32 -16.19 5.06
CA ALA A 86 3.71 -15.56 6.32
C ALA A 86 2.74 -15.93 7.46
N ILE A 87 1.44 -15.97 7.19
CA ILE A 87 0.42 -16.41 8.16
C ILE A 87 0.60 -17.89 8.49
N GLU A 88 0.79 -18.74 7.50
CA GLU A 88 1.04 -20.19 7.68
C GLU A 88 2.26 -20.44 8.58
N LYS A 89 3.33 -19.65 8.41
CA LYS A 89 4.54 -19.71 9.23
C LYS A 89 4.40 -19.06 10.62
N GLY A 90 3.24 -18.53 10.96
CA GLY A 90 2.96 -17.93 12.26
C GLY A 90 3.52 -16.53 12.49
N TYR A 91 3.90 -15.82 11.42
CA TYR A 91 4.27 -14.41 11.53
C TYR A 91 3.06 -13.56 11.89
N ARG A 92 3.27 -12.56 12.73
CA ARG A 92 2.25 -11.60 13.14
C ARG A 92 2.20 -10.36 12.23
N TYR A 93 3.37 -9.96 11.76
CA TYR A 93 3.54 -8.80 10.90
C TYR A 93 4.34 -9.15 9.65
N ALA A 94 4.05 -8.45 8.57
CA ALA A 94 4.84 -8.49 7.35
C ALA A 94 5.19 -7.08 6.90
N ILE A 95 6.48 -6.82 6.65
CA ILE A 95 6.93 -5.61 5.98
C ILE A 95 7.14 -5.96 4.51
N THR A 96 6.47 -5.25 3.61
CA THR A 96 6.70 -5.38 2.16
C THR A 96 7.74 -4.36 1.71
N ILE A 97 8.64 -4.75 0.83
CA ILE A 97 9.61 -3.87 0.18
C ILE A 97 9.78 -4.30 -1.28
N ASP A 98 9.81 -3.34 -2.19
CA ASP A 98 9.96 -3.62 -3.62
C ASP A 98 11.39 -4.05 -3.96
N SER A 99 11.53 -4.96 -4.94
CA SER A 99 12.82 -5.51 -5.37
C SER A 99 13.60 -4.61 -6.34
N ASP A 100 13.06 -3.43 -6.70
CA ASP A 100 13.64 -2.49 -7.67
C ASP A 100 14.78 -1.62 -7.11
N GLY A 101 15.07 -1.74 -5.80
CA GLY A 101 16.13 -1.00 -5.12
C GLY A 101 15.83 0.47 -4.86
N GLN A 102 14.60 0.94 -5.12
CA GLN A 102 14.22 2.32 -4.81
C GLN A 102 14.10 2.57 -3.31
N HIS A 103 13.59 1.59 -2.56
CA HIS A 103 13.47 1.64 -1.11
C HIS A 103 14.70 1.04 -0.43
N LYS A 104 15.15 1.69 0.63
CA LYS A 104 16.30 1.21 1.41
C LYS A 104 15.86 0.32 2.57
N PRO A 105 16.32 -0.94 2.64
CA PRO A 105 16.08 -1.80 3.80
C PRO A 105 16.50 -1.17 5.13
N GLY A 106 17.47 -0.25 5.13
CA GLY A 106 17.88 0.54 6.31
C GLY A 106 16.75 1.33 6.98
N ASP A 107 15.61 1.51 6.35
CA ASP A 107 14.41 2.14 6.95
C ASP A 107 13.52 1.13 7.71
N ILE A 108 13.72 -0.18 7.58
CA ILE A 108 12.96 -1.22 8.31
C ILE A 108 12.88 -0.96 9.82
N PRO A 109 13.97 -0.55 10.50
CA PRO A 109 13.92 -0.25 11.93
C PRO A 109 12.86 0.76 12.33
N LYS A 110 12.55 1.75 11.49
CA LYS A 110 11.51 2.76 11.74
C LYS A 110 10.12 2.14 11.84
N PHE A 111 9.82 1.16 11.00
CA PHE A 111 8.56 0.40 11.03
C PHE A 111 8.48 -0.47 12.28
N VAL A 112 9.56 -1.16 12.61
CA VAL A 112 9.68 -2.03 13.78
C VAL A 112 9.51 -1.24 15.08
N GLU A 113 10.08 -0.06 15.17
CA GLU A 113 9.93 0.81 16.32
C GLU A 113 8.49 1.31 16.48
N LEU A 114 7.87 1.74 15.37
CA LEU A 114 6.50 2.27 15.42
C LEU A 114 5.47 1.18 15.74
N ILE A 115 5.59 -0.03 15.16
CA ILE A 115 4.65 -1.12 15.46
C ILE A 115 4.78 -1.64 16.89
N SER A 116 5.95 -1.52 17.51
CA SER A 116 6.13 -1.85 18.93
C SER A 116 5.35 -0.92 19.85
N LYS A 117 5.13 0.33 19.43
CA LYS A 117 4.37 1.35 20.17
C LYS A 117 2.88 1.35 19.83
N GLU A 118 2.55 0.96 18.61
CA GLU A 118 1.20 1.02 18.04
C GLU A 118 0.84 -0.33 17.39
N PRO A 119 0.63 -1.37 18.20
CA PRO A 119 0.28 -2.70 17.71
C PRO A 119 -1.02 -2.67 16.89
N ASP A 120 -1.16 -3.63 15.97
CA ASP A 120 -2.32 -3.80 15.09
C ASP A 120 -2.59 -2.65 14.11
N SER A 121 -1.64 -1.69 13.99
CA SER A 121 -1.70 -0.64 12.98
C SER A 121 -1.08 -1.09 11.65
N LEU A 122 -1.55 -0.48 10.56
CA LEU A 122 -0.89 -0.51 9.26
C LEU A 122 0.07 0.68 9.20
N ILE A 123 1.35 0.43 8.87
CA ILE A 123 2.34 1.49 8.75
C ILE A 123 2.76 1.64 7.30
N VAL A 124 2.70 2.85 6.78
CA VAL A 124 3.04 3.18 5.38
C VAL A 124 4.29 4.04 5.35
N GLY A 125 5.26 3.67 4.54
CA GLY A 125 6.42 4.51 4.27
C GLY A 125 6.00 5.77 3.51
N ALA A 126 6.33 6.94 4.03
CA ALA A 126 6.01 8.23 3.42
C ALA A 126 7.25 8.82 2.75
N ARG A 127 7.16 9.01 1.44
CA ARG A 127 8.21 9.63 0.64
C ARG A 127 8.22 11.15 0.85
N ASN A 128 9.40 11.74 0.80
CA ASN A 128 9.51 13.20 0.75
C ASN A 128 9.17 13.70 -0.67
N MET A 129 7.96 14.18 -0.88
CA MET A 129 7.50 14.67 -2.18
C MET A 129 7.97 16.11 -2.51
N ASP A 130 8.58 16.79 -1.55
CA ASP A 130 9.15 18.13 -1.73
C ASP A 130 10.58 18.08 -2.26
N ASP A 131 11.20 16.89 -2.29
CA ASP A 131 12.54 16.68 -2.83
C ASP A 131 12.58 17.09 -4.32
N PRO A 132 13.52 17.95 -4.74
CA PRO A 132 13.68 18.36 -6.15
C PRO A 132 13.87 17.19 -7.12
N ALA A 133 14.43 16.07 -6.68
CA ALA A 133 14.62 14.87 -7.48
C ALA A 133 13.32 14.17 -7.88
N VAL A 134 12.20 14.46 -7.19
CA VAL A 134 10.90 13.85 -7.49
C VAL A 134 10.33 14.38 -8.79
N PRO A 135 10.00 13.53 -9.79
CA PRO A 135 9.38 13.96 -11.03
C PRO A 135 8.01 14.62 -10.81
N GLY A 136 7.68 15.65 -11.58
CA GLY A 136 6.39 16.36 -11.46
C GLY A 136 5.17 15.45 -11.67
N SER A 137 5.26 14.47 -12.55
CA SER A 137 4.22 13.46 -12.75
C SER A 137 3.98 12.61 -11.50
N SER A 138 5.05 12.29 -10.75
CA SER A 138 4.95 11.55 -9.48
C SER A 138 4.26 12.38 -8.40
N ARG A 139 4.55 13.69 -8.33
CA ARG A 139 3.87 14.62 -7.40
C ARG A 139 2.38 14.73 -7.70
N PHE A 140 2.01 14.82 -8.97
CA PHE A 140 0.60 14.84 -9.37
C PHE A 140 -0.10 13.53 -9.00
N GLY A 141 0.47 12.37 -9.39
CA GLY A 141 -0.09 11.06 -9.05
C GLY A 141 -0.25 10.85 -7.55
N HIS A 142 0.72 11.31 -6.75
CA HIS A 142 0.67 11.26 -5.30
C HIS A 142 -0.50 12.09 -4.71
N ARG A 143 -0.65 13.35 -5.13
CA ARG A 143 -1.77 14.20 -4.70
C ARG A 143 -3.12 13.62 -5.10
N PHE A 144 -3.21 13.08 -6.32
CA PHE A 144 -4.40 12.43 -6.84
C PHE A 144 -4.79 11.20 -5.99
N SER A 145 -3.83 10.34 -5.66
CA SER A 145 -4.08 9.15 -4.83
C SER A 145 -4.51 9.52 -3.40
N ILE A 146 -3.92 10.55 -2.80
CA ILE A 146 -4.34 11.03 -1.48
C ILE A 146 -5.77 11.59 -1.51
N PHE A 147 -6.13 12.33 -2.56
CA PHE A 147 -7.49 12.83 -2.75
C PHE A 147 -8.52 11.70 -2.75
N TRP A 148 -8.30 10.64 -3.56
CA TRP A 148 -9.20 9.50 -3.63
C TRP A 148 -9.27 8.75 -2.30
N PHE A 149 -8.13 8.46 -1.70
CA PHE A 149 -8.09 7.79 -0.40
C PHE A 149 -8.87 8.56 0.68
N ARG A 150 -8.73 9.89 0.69
CA ARG A 150 -9.50 10.74 1.61
C ARG A 150 -11.01 10.69 1.32
N LEU A 151 -11.39 10.65 0.04
CA LEU A 151 -12.79 10.53 -0.35
C LEU A 151 -13.37 9.16 0.04
N GLU A 152 -12.60 8.10 -0.07
CA GLU A 152 -12.98 6.72 0.25
C GLU A 152 -13.07 6.46 1.76
N THR A 153 -12.17 7.02 2.55
CA THR A 153 -12.01 6.69 3.97
C THR A 153 -12.31 7.82 4.94
N GLY A 154 -12.24 9.06 4.49
CA GLY A 154 -12.27 10.24 5.35
C GLY A 154 -10.95 10.53 6.08
N LEU A 155 -9.93 9.67 5.93
CA LEU A 155 -8.66 9.79 6.63
C LEU A 155 -7.64 10.61 5.83
N LYS A 156 -6.70 11.23 6.53
CA LYS A 156 -5.52 11.87 5.94
C LYS A 156 -4.31 10.96 6.13
N ILE A 157 -3.56 10.74 5.06
CA ILE A 157 -2.34 9.95 5.06
C ILE A 157 -1.26 10.68 4.27
N ALA A 158 0.00 10.42 4.60
CA ALA A 158 1.12 11.09 3.94
C ALA A 158 1.45 10.50 2.56
N ASP A 159 1.25 9.20 2.36
CA ASP A 159 1.50 8.52 1.07
C ASP A 159 0.57 7.32 0.89
N VAL A 160 0.06 7.12 -0.32
CA VAL A 160 -0.83 5.99 -0.69
C VAL A 160 -0.15 5.05 -1.68
N GLN A 161 0.89 5.51 -2.37
CA GLN A 161 1.46 4.80 -3.52
C GLN A 161 2.68 3.93 -3.19
N THR A 162 3.34 4.18 -2.05
CA THR A 162 4.52 3.41 -1.67
C THR A 162 4.17 1.95 -1.41
N GLY A 163 5.01 1.03 -1.89
CA GLY A 163 4.95 -0.40 -1.60
C GLY A 163 5.69 -0.80 -0.32
N PHE A 164 6.40 0.13 0.32
CA PHE A 164 7.11 -0.11 1.57
C PHE A 164 6.18 0.09 2.75
N ARG A 165 5.62 -1.00 3.25
CA ARG A 165 4.56 -0.98 4.28
C ARG A 165 4.73 -2.11 5.28
N LEU A 166 4.28 -1.89 6.51
CA LEU A 166 4.10 -2.95 7.50
C LEU A 166 2.62 -3.26 7.67
N TYR A 167 2.27 -4.54 7.55
CA TYR A 167 0.90 -5.04 7.64
C TYR A 167 0.71 -5.91 8.89
N PRO A 168 -0.35 -5.69 9.69
CA PRO A 168 -0.80 -6.64 10.70
C PRO A 168 -1.52 -7.80 10.01
N LEU A 169 -0.89 -8.99 9.97
CA LEU A 169 -1.36 -10.13 9.17
C LEU A 169 -2.71 -10.68 9.64
N GLU A 170 -3.00 -10.60 10.93
CA GLU A 170 -4.32 -10.95 11.46
C GLU A 170 -5.43 -10.10 10.82
N LYS A 171 -5.22 -8.78 10.71
CA LYS A 171 -6.18 -7.86 10.07
C LYS A 171 -6.31 -8.09 8.57
N ILE A 172 -5.24 -8.49 7.90
CA ILE A 172 -5.29 -8.95 6.51
C ILE A 172 -6.17 -10.19 6.38
N SER A 173 -5.97 -11.20 7.22
CA SER A 173 -6.76 -12.43 7.23
C SER A 173 -8.25 -12.17 7.49
N GLU A 174 -8.57 -11.33 8.48
CA GLU A 174 -9.94 -10.92 8.80
C GLU A 174 -10.63 -10.17 7.65
N THR A 175 -9.89 -9.54 6.75
CA THR A 175 -10.46 -8.75 5.64
C THR A 175 -11.10 -9.63 4.58
N GLY A 176 -10.75 -10.91 4.53
CA GLY A 176 -11.26 -11.88 3.56
C GLY A 176 -10.64 -11.69 2.17
N LYS A 177 -11.32 -12.17 1.13
CA LYS A 177 -10.79 -12.15 -0.24
C LYS A 177 -10.70 -10.73 -0.79
N PHE A 178 -9.58 -10.42 -1.44
CA PHE A 178 -9.37 -9.19 -2.20
C PHE A 178 -9.78 -9.39 -3.66
N PHE A 179 -10.30 -8.34 -4.28
CA PHE A 179 -10.84 -8.38 -5.65
C PHE A 179 -9.73 -8.20 -6.68
N THR A 180 -8.70 -7.42 -6.31
CA THR A 180 -7.63 -6.98 -7.20
C THR A 180 -6.37 -7.84 -7.05
N GLY A 181 -5.52 -7.84 -8.07
CA GLY A 181 -4.34 -8.70 -8.08
C GLY A 181 -3.09 -8.05 -8.65
N LYS A 182 -3.15 -6.78 -9.07
CA LYS A 182 -2.01 -6.03 -9.61
C LYS A 182 -1.65 -4.86 -8.68
N TYR A 183 -1.25 -3.71 -9.25
CA TYR A 183 -0.86 -2.54 -8.46
C TYR A 183 -2.02 -1.94 -7.64
N GLU A 184 -3.24 -2.04 -8.15
CA GLU A 184 -4.45 -1.58 -7.48
C GLU A 184 -4.72 -2.30 -6.14
N PHE A 185 -4.18 -3.50 -5.94
CA PHE A 185 -4.30 -4.25 -4.69
C PHE A 185 -3.83 -3.47 -3.47
N GLU A 186 -2.73 -2.72 -3.61
CA GLU A 186 -2.17 -1.96 -2.51
C GLU A 186 -3.08 -0.81 -2.06
N VAL A 187 -3.90 -0.27 -2.97
CA VAL A 187 -4.96 0.71 -2.66
C VAL A 187 -6.14 0.00 -1.99
N GLU A 188 -6.60 -1.12 -2.55
CA GLU A 188 -7.71 -1.90 -2.00
C GLU A 188 -7.46 -2.30 -0.55
N VAL A 189 -6.28 -2.86 -0.27
CA VAL A 189 -5.90 -3.27 1.10
C VAL A 189 -5.95 -2.09 2.06
N LEU A 190 -5.35 -0.96 1.68
CA LEU A 190 -5.27 0.23 2.52
C LEU A 190 -6.65 0.76 2.87
N VAL A 191 -7.53 0.89 1.88
CA VAL A 191 -8.91 1.38 2.06
C VAL A 191 -9.74 0.41 2.89
N ARG A 192 -9.68 -0.88 2.60
CA ARG A 192 -10.49 -1.89 3.32
C ARG A 192 -10.06 -2.06 4.77
N LEU A 193 -8.76 -1.96 5.08
CA LEU A 193 -8.29 -1.94 6.46
C LEU A 193 -8.74 -0.66 7.19
N ALA A 194 -8.69 0.50 6.53
CA ALA A 194 -9.23 1.74 7.07
C ALA A 194 -10.73 1.63 7.43
N TRP A 195 -11.53 1.03 6.56
CA TRP A 195 -12.96 0.81 6.83
C TRP A 195 -13.23 -0.14 8.00
N ARG A 196 -12.28 -1.03 8.32
CA ARG A 196 -12.34 -1.90 9.50
C ARG A 196 -11.84 -1.22 10.78
N GLY A 197 -11.46 0.04 10.70
CA GLY A 197 -10.97 0.81 11.85
C GLY A 197 -9.51 0.52 12.21
N VAL A 198 -8.76 -0.15 11.34
CA VAL A 198 -7.31 -0.32 11.51
C VAL A 198 -6.65 1.06 11.45
N LYS A 199 -5.87 1.39 12.47
CA LYS A 199 -5.11 2.64 12.53
C LYS A 199 -4.06 2.64 11.43
N ILE A 200 -4.01 3.69 10.61
CA ILE A 200 -3.01 3.85 9.56
C ILE A 200 -2.04 4.93 9.97
N LEU A 201 -0.77 4.58 10.02
CA LEU A 201 0.33 5.45 10.42
C LEU A 201 1.31 5.61 9.27
N SER A 202 2.15 6.64 9.34
CA SER A 202 3.19 6.88 8.36
C SER A 202 4.55 7.04 9.03
N VAL A 203 5.60 6.52 8.39
CA VAL A 203 6.99 6.76 8.75
C VAL A 203 7.74 7.37 7.57
N PRO A 204 8.61 8.37 7.78
CA PRO A 204 9.41 8.92 6.70
C PRO A 204 10.43 7.90 6.21
N ILE A 205 10.48 7.69 4.90
CA ILE A 205 11.41 6.77 4.24
C ILE A 205 12.27 7.51 3.21
N GLU A 206 13.46 6.96 2.97
CA GLU A 206 14.33 7.40 1.90
C GLU A 206 14.02 6.64 0.61
N VAL A 207 13.98 7.36 -0.52
CA VAL A 207 13.76 6.76 -1.83
C VAL A 207 14.86 7.20 -2.77
N TYR A 208 15.49 6.22 -3.40
CA TYR A 208 16.45 6.46 -4.46
C TYR A 208 15.74 6.55 -5.81
N TYR A 209 15.79 7.71 -6.42
CA TYR A 209 15.29 7.91 -7.78
C TYR A 209 16.42 7.68 -8.78
N ALA A 210 16.48 6.46 -9.31
CA ALA A 210 17.46 6.13 -10.34
C ALA A 210 17.27 7.00 -11.59
N PRO A 211 18.35 7.33 -12.32
CA PRO A 211 18.26 7.94 -13.64
C PRO A 211 17.36 7.12 -14.58
N LYS A 212 16.65 7.79 -15.49
CA LYS A 212 15.62 7.15 -16.36
C LYS A 212 16.13 5.98 -17.20
N ASP A 213 17.38 5.98 -17.54
CA ASP A 213 18.08 4.96 -18.33
C ASP A 213 18.35 3.67 -17.54
N ILE A 214 18.34 3.73 -16.21
CA ILE A 214 18.61 2.61 -15.30
C ILE A 214 17.33 2.17 -14.58
N GLN A 215 16.32 3.02 -14.54
CA GLN A 215 15.09 2.76 -13.79
C GLN A 215 14.29 1.62 -14.42
N VAL A 216 14.14 0.52 -13.68
CA VAL A 216 13.24 -0.58 -14.04
C VAL A 216 11.86 -0.28 -13.47
N THR A 217 10.87 -0.06 -14.33
CA THR A 217 9.48 0.09 -13.91
C THR A 217 8.58 -0.84 -14.71
N HIS A 218 7.80 -1.63 -14.01
CA HIS A 218 6.80 -2.52 -14.62
C HIS A 218 5.40 -1.90 -14.63
N PHE A 219 5.25 -0.69 -14.07
CA PHE A 219 3.99 0.06 -14.08
C PHE A 219 3.69 0.60 -15.49
N ARG A 220 2.58 0.17 -16.07
CA ARG A 220 2.10 0.59 -17.38
C ARG A 220 1.13 1.75 -17.23
N LYS A 221 1.55 2.95 -17.61
CA LYS A 221 0.83 4.21 -17.38
C LYS A 221 -0.65 4.19 -17.81
N GLY A 222 -0.99 3.58 -18.94
CA GLY A 222 -2.40 3.48 -19.39
C GLY A 222 -3.20 2.42 -18.61
N PRO A 223 -2.92 1.12 -18.80
CA PRO A 223 -3.75 0.04 -18.24
C PRO A 223 -3.83 0.04 -16.71
N ASP A 224 -2.70 0.28 -16.01
CA ASP A 224 -2.66 0.19 -14.56
C ASP A 224 -3.30 1.43 -13.92
N PHE A 225 -3.17 2.62 -14.54
CA PHE A 225 -3.90 3.81 -14.12
C PHE A 225 -5.41 3.64 -14.28
N THR A 226 -5.86 3.09 -15.42
CA THR A 226 -7.29 2.83 -15.67
C THR A 226 -7.86 1.86 -14.64
N ARG A 227 -7.15 0.76 -14.32
CA ARG A 227 -7.59 -0.19 -13.27
C ARG A 227 -7.71 0.46 -11.91
N THR A 228 -6.72 1.25 -11.51
CA THR A 228 -6.75 1.99 -10.24
C THR A 228 -7.91 2.98 -10.22
N SER A 229 -8.19 3.68 -11.32
CA SER A 229 -9.30 4.62 -11.41
C SER A 229 -10.66 3.92 -11.32
N ILE A 230 -10.83 2.77 -11.95
CA ILE A 230 -12.04 1.95 -11.84
C ILE A 230 -12.20 1.46 -10.39
N LEU A 231 -11.13 0.97 -9.77
CA LEU A 231 -11.16 0.56 -8.37
C LEU A 231 -11.59 1.72 -7.46
N ASN A 232 -10.96 2.89 -7.60
CA ASN A 232 -11.32 4.05 -6.79
C ASN A 232 -12.81 4.43 -6.94
N ALA A 233 -13.36 4.39 -8.17
CA ALA A 233 -14.78 4.64 -8.39
C ALA A 233 -15.66 3.61 -7.64
N ILE A 234 -15.31 2.33 -7.70
CA ILE A 234 -16.01 1.26 -6.97
C ILE A 234 -15.91 1.48 -5.46
N LEU A 235 -14.70 1.78 -4.94
CA LEU A 235 -14.48 1.99 -3.51
C LEU A 235 -15.24 3.22 -3.00
N VAL A 236 -15.27 4.32 -3.75
CA VAL A 236 -16.09 5.50 -3.40
C VAL A 236 -17.57 5.14 -3.37
N PHE A 237 -18.05 4.42 -4.37
CA PHE A 237 -19.44 3.97 -4.41
C PHE A 237 -19.79 3.09 -3.20
N MET A 238 -18.92 2.14 -2.85
CA MET A 238 -19.09 1.31 -1.65
C MET A 238 -19.00 2.15 -0.37
N ALA A 239 -18.09 3.12 -0.30
CA ALA A 239 -17.96 4.01 0.85
C ALA A 239 -19.23 4.81 1.09
N LEU A 240 -19.82 5.38 0.04
CA LEU A 240 -21.01 6.22 0.12
C LEU A 240 -22.30 5.43 0.42
N LEU A 241 -22.47 4.27 -0.23
CA LEU A 241 -23.73 3.51 -0.14
C LEU A 241 -23.76 2.51 1.03
N TRP A 242 -22.61 2.03 1.46
CA TRP A 242 -22.56 0.93 2.44
C TRP A 242 -21.78 1.29 3.70
N VAL A 243 -20.53 1.72 3.54
CA VAL A 243 -19.63 1.89 4.69
C VAL A 243 -20.05 3.08 5.56
N ARG A 244 -20.26 4.26 4.95
CA ARG A 244 -20.65 5.47 5.69
C ARG A 244 -22.02 5.36 6.34
N PRO A 245 -23.09 4.87 5.67
CA PRO A 245 -24.39 4.64 6.32
C PRO A 245 -24.29 3.63 7.47
N PHE A 246 -23.50 2.55 7.30
CA PHE A 246 -23.30 1.56 8.36
C PHE A 246 -22.53 2.14 9.57
N MET A 247 -21.46 2.88 9.31
CA MET A 247 -20.70 3.58 10.36
C MET A 247 -21.55 4.65 11.04
N PHE A 248 -22.39 5.35 10.30
CA PHE A 248 -23.36 6.29 10.81
C PHE A 248 -24.41 5.61 11.69
N ALA A 249 -25.02 4.53 11.26
CA ALA A 249 -25.98 3.75 12.03
C ALA A 249 -25.34 3.19 13.33
N LYS A 250 -24.09 2.76 13.26
CA LYS A 250 -23.30 2.31 14.43
C LYS A 250 -22.94 3.46 15.39
N GLY A 251 -22.78 4.67 14.86
CA GLY A 251 -22.52 5.91 15.61
C GLY A 251 -23.78 6.52 16.24
N LEU A 252 -24.97 6.24 15.66
CA LEU A 252 -26.26 6.72 16.15
C LEU A 252 -26.59 6.23 17.57
N ASN A 253 -26.00 5.12 18.02
CA ASN A 253 -26.11 4.67 19.41
C ASN A 253 -25.36 5.58 20.43
N LYS A 254 -24.60 6.58 19.96
CA LYS A 254 -23.81 7.47 20.83
C LYS A 254 -24.09 8.97 20.68
N LYS A 255 -24.76 9.43 19.60
CA LYS A 255 -25.12 10.85 19.41
C LYS A 255 -26.50 10.99 18.79
N SER A 256 -27.30 11.92 19.31
CA SER A 256 -28.63 12.23 18.77
C SER A 256 -28.57 12.62 17.29
N VAL A 257 -29.47 12.07 16.46
CA VAL A 257 -29.67 12.41 15.03
C VAL A 257 -29.76 13.94 14.80
N LYS A 258 -30.37 14.66 15.74
CA LYS A 258 -30.45 16.12 15.70
C LYS A 258 -29.08 16.81 15.73
N GLY A 259 -28.11 16.27 16.51
CA GLY A 259 -26.75 16.83 16.59
C GLY A 259 -25.99 16.67 15.28
N PHE A 260 -26.16 15.51 14.62
CA PHE A 260 -25.49 15.25 13.34
C PHE A 260 -26.07 16.11 12.19
N ILE A 261 -27.39 16.25 12.11
CA ILE A 261 -28.03 17.10 11.10
C ILE A 261 -27.58 18.56 11.28
N LYS A 262 -27.45 19.01 12.51
CA LYS A 262 -26.97 20.36 12.81
C LYS A 262 -25.49 20.57 12.44
N GLU A 263 -24.63 19.58 12.66
CA GLU A 263 -23.19 19.67 12.41
C GLU A 263 -22.79 19.52 10.93
N TYR A 264 -23.55 18.73 10.16
CA TYR A 264 -23.18 18.39 8.77
C TYR A 264 -24.12 18.93 7.69
N VAL A 265 -25.34 19.28 8.04
CA VAL A 265 -26.34 19.75 7.06
C VAL A 265 -26.70 21.23 7.25
N ALA A 266 -26.75 21.70 8.49
CA ALA A 266 -27.13 23.09 8.77
C ALA A 266 -25.98 24.10 8.63
N ASP A 267 -24.72 23.63 8.69
CA ASP A 267 -23.53 24.50 8.56
C ASP A 267 -23.02 24.58 7.11
N SER A 268 -23.62 23.83 6.17
CA SER A 268 -23.33 23.97 4.74
C SER A 268 -24.24 25.07 4.15
N SER A 269 -23.68 26.22 3.90
CA SER A 269 -24.33 27.33 3.16
C SER A 269 -24.64 26.99 1.70
N ASP A 270 -24.31 25.79 1.25
CA ASP A 270 -24.55 25.28 -0.11
C ASP A 270 -25.82 24.42 -0.20
N SER A 271 -26.64 24.72 -1.20
CA SER A 271 -27.84 23.94 -1.53
C SER A 271 -27.50 22.45 -1.74
N ASN A 272 -28.29 21.55 -1.15
CA ASN A 272 -28.17 20.08 -1.31
C ASN A 272 -28.03 19.65 -2.77
N SER A 273 -28.63 20.38 -3.69
CA SER A 273 -28.53 20.19 -5.13
C SER A 273 -27.10 20.39 -5.66
N LYS A 274 -26.36 21.38 -5.15
CA LYS A 274 -24.96 21.63 -5.55
C LYS A 274 -24.02 20.56 -5.05
N VAL A 275 -24.20 20.09 -3.80
CA VAL A 275 -23.39 19.02 -3.21
C VAL A 275 -23.63 17.70 -3.98
N THR A 276 -24.89 17.37 -4.26
CA THR A 276 -25.25 16.18 -5.04
C THR A 276 -24.69 16.26 -6.46
N PHE A 277 -24.82 17.41 -7.13
CA PHE A 277 -24.28 17.61 -8.47
C PHE A 277 -22.73 17.53 -8.50
N SER A 278 -22.05 18.11 -7.52
CA SER A 278 -20.60 18.03 -7.43
C SER A 278 -20.09 16.62 -7.20
N VAL A 279 -20.78 15.83 -6.36
CA VAL A 279 -20.46 14.42 -6.14
C VAL A 279 -20.73 13.58 -7.40
N MET A 280 -21.86 13.79 -8.07
CA MET A 280 -22.19 13.11 -9.34
C MET A 280 -21.20 13.49 -10.46
N LEU A 281 -20.84 14.77 -10.57
CA LEU A 281 -19.86 15.24 -11.55
C LEU A 281 -18.48 14.68 -11.26
N GLY A 282 -18.05 14.62 -10.01
CA GLY A 282 -16.78 14.02 -9.60
C GLY A 282 -16.71 12.52 -9.89
N LEU A 283 -17.80 11.77 -9.66
CA LEU A 283 -17.95 10.38 -10.03
C LEU A 283 -17.92 10.19 -11.55
N PHE A 284 -18.65 11.02 -12.29
CA PHE A 284 -18.72 10.98 -13.75
C PHE A 284 -17.34 11.28 -14.37
N ILE A 285 -16.65 12.32 -13.93
CA ILE A 285 -15.30 12.68 -14.40
C ILE A 285 -14.27 11.60 -14.00
N GLY A 286 -14.42 10.98 -12.83
CA GLY A 286 -13.53 9.90 -12.36
C GLY A 286 -13.67 8.59 -13.15
N VAL A 287 -14.81 8.34 -13.75
CA VAL A 287 -15.10 7.16 -14.59
C VAL A 287 -14.74 7.38 -16.07
N LEU A 288 -14.71 8.65 -16.53
CA LEU A 288 -14.33 8.94 -17.90
C LEU A 288 -12.82 8.75 -18.11
N PRO A 289 -12.39 8.04 -19.17
CA PRO A 289 -10.98 7.83 -19.51
C PRO A 289 -10.27 9.09 -20.01
N VAL A 290 -10.85 10.27 -19.82
CA VAL A 290 -10.37 11.57 -20.30
C VAL A 290 -8.98 11.94 -19.73
N TRP A 291 -8.62 11.41 -18.56
CA TRP A 291 -7.35 11.69 -17.88
C TRP A 291 -6.12 11.03 -18.50
N GLY A 292 -6.31 10.03 -19.37
CA GLY A 292 -5.22 9.41 -20.12
C GLY A 292 -4.66 10.30 -21.24
N TRP A 293 -5.40 11.30 -21.69
CA TRP A 293 -5.01 12.17 -22.82
C TRP A 293 -4.20 13.40 -22.40
N GLN A 294 -4.23 13.79 -21.15
CA GLN A 294 -3.48 14.95 -20.64
C GLN A 294 -2.06 14.63 -20.17
N MET A 295 -1.63 13.35 -20.23
CA MET A 295 -0.29 12.91 -19.85
C MET A 295 0.51 12.31 -21.02
N MET A 296 0.10 12.55 -22.27
CA MET A 296 0.92 12.32 -23.45
C MET A 296 1.74 13.54 -23.81
#